data_b5ea7b26b6768e9baf051acc0201331c
#
_entry.id   b5ea7b26b6768e9baf051acc0201331c
#
_cell.length_a   1.000
_cell.length_b   1.000
_cell.length_c   1.000
_cell.angle_alpha   90.00
_cell.angle_beta   90.00
_cell.angle_gamma   90.00
#
_symmetry.space_group_name_H-M   'P 1'
#
loop_
_entity.id
_entity.type
_entity.pdbx_description
1 polymer ?
#
loop_
_entity_poly.entity_id
_entity_poly.type
_entity_poly.pdbx_seq_one_letter_code
_entity_poly.pdbx_strand_id
1 'polypeptide(L)' 'MQNQLILLGTHGCHLCEQAEHILQTLDESYQYLDIMDNEKLLALYEIHIPVLLESMASEKELYWPFDADMVSAWLKQ' A
#
# COMPACT_ATOMS: atom_id res chain seq x y z
N MET A 1 1.43 9.49 18.59
CA MET A 1 2.07 9.50 17.26
C MET A 1 1.22 8.74 16.29
N GLN A 2 1.06 9.30 15.12
CA GLN A 2 0.26 8.67 14.09
C GLN A 2 1.11 7.73 13.26
N ASN A 3 0.59 6.56 13.01
CA ASN A 3 1.20 5.64 12.06
C ASN A 3 0.84 6.11 10.65
N GLN A 4 1.85 6.12 9.80
CA GLN A 4 1.63 6.48 8.41
C GLN A 4 1.38 5.22 7.61
N LEU A 5 0.39 5.28 6.72
CA LEU A 5 0.13 4.19 5.79
C LEU A 5 1.34 3.95 4.91
N ILE A 6 1.51 2.72 4.48
CA ILE A 6 2.61 2.35 3.59
C ILE A 6 2.01 1.67 2.38
N LEU A 7 2.36 2.17 1.20
CA LEU A 7 1.99 1.53 -0.04
C LEU A 7 3.23 0.86 -0.62
N LEU A 8 3.17 -0.44 -0.76
CA LEU A 8 4.25 -1.21 -1.36
C LEU A 8 4.03 -1.32 -2.85
N GLY A 9 5.05 -1.00 -3.62
CA GLY A 9 4.97 -1.06 -5.07
C GLY A 9 6.35 -1.12 -5.66
N THR A 10 6.46 -0.78 -6.95
CA THR A 10 7.74 -0.68 -7.60
C THR A 10 7.64 0.32 -8.74
N HIS A 11 8.80 0.83 -9.16
CA HIS A 11 8.87 1.77 -10.26
C HIS A 11 8.33 1.10 -11.54
N GLY A 12 7.50 1.84 -12.28
CA GLY A 12 6.93 1.33 -13.52
C GLY A 12 5.73 0.42 -13.35
N CYS A 13 5.24 0.27 -12.12
CA CYS A 13 4.07 -0.55 -11.85
C CYS A 13 2.79 0.25 -12.09
N HIS A 14 2.07 -0.07 -13.13
CA HIS A 14 0.85 0.65 -13.52
C HIS A 14 -0.24 0.55 -12.47
N LEU A 15 -0.42 -0.63 -11.91
CA LEU A 15 -1.42 -0.86 -10.85
C LEU A 15 -1.06 -0.10 -9.57
N CYS A 16 0.24 0.03 -9.30
CA CYS A 16 0.71 0.79 -8.14
C CYS A 16 0.37 2.27 -8.28
N GLU A 17 0.45 2.80 -9.51
CA GLU A 17 0.05 4.17 -9.80
C GLU A 17 -1.44 4.37 -9.56
N GLN A 18 -2.27 3.38 -9.93
CA GLN A 18 -3.70 3.43 -9.67
C GLN A 18 -3.98 3.44 -8.18
N ALA A 19 -3.25 2.63 -7.42
CA ALA A 19 -3.39 2.59 -5.96
C ALA A 19 -3.04 3.94 -5.33
N GLU A 20 -1.97 4.57 -5.81
CA GLU A 20 -1.59 5.91 -5.34
C GLU A 20 -2.71 6.92 -5.59
N HIS A 21 -3.30 6.85 -6.78
CA HIS A 21 -4.38 7.76 -7.14
C HIS A 21 -5.57 7.62 -6.18
N ILE A 22 -5.89 6.38 -5.81
CA ILE A 22 -6.97 6.12 -4.85
C ILE A 22 -6.67 6.78 -3.50
N LEU A 23 -5.45 6.61 -2.99
CA LEU A 23 -5.06 7.21 -1.71
C LEU A 23 -5.07 8.73 -1.77
N GLN A 24 -4.63 9.30 -2.88
CA GLN A 24 -4.64 10.75 -3.07
C GLN A 24 -6.06 11.28 -3.12
N THR A 25 -6.96 10.56 -3.79
CA THR A 25 -8.37 10.93 -3.86
C THR A 25 -9.02 10.94 -2.49
N LEU A 26 -8.62 10.01 -1.62
CA LEU A 26 -9.11 9.91 -0.24
C LEU A 26 -8.41 10.89 0.70
N ASP A 27 -7.42 11.62 0.19
CA ASP A 27 -6.63 12.57 0.97
C ASP A 27 -5.91 11.90 2.15
N GLU A 28 -5.45 10.66 1.92
CA GLU A 28 -4.72 9.91 2.93
C GLU A 28 -3.22 10.10 2.76
N SER A 29 -2.54 10.35 3.88
CA SER A 29 -1.08 10.41 3.88
C SER A 29 -0.52 9.00 3.85
N TYR A 30 0.48 8.78 3.01
CA TYR A 30 1.13 7.47 2.91
C TYR A 30 2.59 7.62 2.50
N GLN A 31 3.36 6.59 2.82
CA GLN A 31 4.74 6.47 2.35
C GLN A 31 4.77 5.38 1.27
N TYR A 32 5.39 5.71 0.14
CA TYR A 32 5.58 4.73 -0.93
C TYR A 32 6.92 4.05 -0.73
N LEU A 33 6.91 2.72 -0.64
CA LEU A 33 8.14 1.94 -0.55
C LEU A 33 8.25 1.05 -1.78
N ASP A 34 9.40 1.15 -2.45
CA ASP A 34 9.68 0.28 -3.58
C ASP A 34 10.26 -1.03 -3.03
N ILE A 35 9.58 -2.13 -3.31
CA ILE A 35 10.00 -3.44 -2.79
C ILE A 35 11.35 -3.87 -3.35
N MET A 36 11.76 -3.31 -4.48
CA MET A 36 13.06 -3.64 -5.06
C MET A 36 14.23 -3.17 -4.19
N ASP A 37 13.96 -2.22 -3.29
CA ASP A 37 14.99 -1.67 -2.40
C ASP A 37 15.13 -2.49 -1.11
N ASN A 38 14.34 -3.55 -0.95
CA ASN A 38 14.34 -4.33 0.29
C ASN A 38 14.08 -5.80 -0.05
N GLU A 39 15.09 -6.64 0.16
CA GLU A 39 15.02 -8.05 -0.21
C GLU A 39 13.88 -8.79 0.49
N LYS A 40 13.62 -8.46 1.74
CA LYS A 40 12.56 -9.10 2.52
C LYS A 40 11.19 -8.76 1.95
N LEU A 41 10.96 -7.49 1.63
CA LEU A 41 9.70 -7.05 1.05
C LEU A 41 9.52 -7.64 -0.34
N LEU A 42 10.59 -7.69 -1.12
CA LEU A 42 10.55 -8.30 -2.45
C LEU A 42 10.12 -9.75 -2.37
N ALA A 43 10.74 -10.52 -1.46
CA ALA A 43 10.42 -11.94 -1.31
C ALA A 43 8.96 -12.17 -0.90
N LEU A 44 8.42 -11.29 -0.03
CA LEU A 44 7.08 -11.46 0.50
C LEU A 44 5.99 -10.96 -0.46
N TYR A 45 6.25 -9.89 -1.21
CA TYR A 45 5.20 -9.16 -1.91
C TYR A 45 5.37 -9.05 -3.42
N GLU A 46 6.39 -9.64 -3.98
CA GLU A 46 6.76 -9.49 -5.39
C GLU A 46 5.58 -9.67 -6.35
N ILE A 47 4.73 -10.67 -6.09
CA ILE A 47 3.62 -10.97 -6.97
C ILE A 47 2.30 -10.37 -6.48
N HIS A 48 2.34 -9.61 -5.40
CA HIS A 48 1.11 -9.08 -4.76
C HIS A 48 0.95 -7.58 -4.87
N ILE A 49 2.00 -6.84 -5.23
CA ILE A 49 1.93 -5.39 -5.28
C ILE A 49 0.88 -4.92 -6.30
N PRO A 50 0.22 -3.80 -6.02
CA PRO A 50 0.38 -2.94 -4.84
C PRO A 50 -0.27 -3.52 -3.59
N VAL A 51 0.37 -3.35 -2.44
CA VAL A 51 -0.15 -3.79 -1.15
C VAL A 51 -0.14 -2.60 -0.20
N LEU A 52 -1.24 -2.41 0.51
CA LEU A 52 -1.37 -1.32 1.47
C LEU A 52 -1.20 -1.89 2.87
N LEU A 53 -0.30 -1.30 3.65
CA LEU A 53 -0.06 -1.68 5.03
C LEU A 53 -0.47 -0.55 5.95
N GLU A 54 -1.04 -0.90 7.10
CA GLU A 54 -1.35 0.10 8.12
C GLU A 54 -0.05 0.73 8.64
N SER A 55 0.97 -0.08 8.85
CA SER A 55 2.32 0.35 9.22
C SER A 55 3.26 -0.83 9.03
N MET A 56 4.56 -0.58 9.12
CA MET A 56 5.54 -1.67 9.00
C MET A 56 5.46 -2.66 10.15
N ALA A 57 4.96 -2.24 11.29
CA ALA A 57 4.86 -3.09 12.48
C ALA A 57 3.53 -3.83 12.55
N SER A 58 2.56 -3.44 11.72
CA SER A 58 1.21 -4.01 11.76
C SER A 58 1.10 -5.19 10.81
N GLU A 59 0.27 -6.16 11.18
CA GLU A 59 -0.06 -7.27 10.28
C GLU A 59 -1.28 -6.94 9.42
N LYS A 60 -1.85 -5.74 9.57
CA LYS A 60 -3.03 -5.32 8.84
C LYS A 60 -2.65 -4.92 7.43
N GLU A 61 -3.08 -5.71 6.45
CA GLU A 61 -2.73 -5.55 5.05
C GLU A 61 -3.98 -5.52 4.19
N LEU A 62 -3.90 -4.79 3.07
CA LEU A 62 -4.95 -4.79 2.06
C LEU A 62 -4.29 -5.03 0.71
N TYR A 63 -4.67 -6.11 0.06
CA TYR A 63 -4.08 -6.55 -1.20
C TYR A 63 -4.89 -6.05 -2.39
N TRP A 64 -4.19 -5.77 -3.47
CA TRP A 64 -4.83 -5.42 -4.73
C TRP A 64 -5.61 -6.62 -5.28
N PRO A 65 -6.79 -6.42 -5.91
CA PRO A 65 -7.38 -5.12 -6.23
C PRO A 65 -8.19 -4.54 -5.06
N PHE A 66 -8.14 -3.22 -4.94
CA PHE A 66 -9.01 -2.51 -4.01
C PHE A 66 -9.44 -1.18 -4.64
N ASP A 67 -10.53 -0.62 -4.11
CA ASP A 67 -11.03 0.68 -4.54
C ASP A 67 -11.12 1.60 -3.33
N ALA A 68 -11.59 2.85 -3.57
CA ALA A 68 -11.67 3.84 -2.51
C ALA A 68 -12.57 3.40 -1.35
N ASP A 69 -13.69 2.77 -1.67
CA ASP A 69 -14.63 2.30 -0.63
C ASP A 69 -14.01 1.20 0.23
N MET A 70 -13.29 0.29 -0.40
CA MET A 70 -12.58 -0.79 0.31
C MET A 70 -11.52 -0.24 1.24
N VAL A 71 -10.75 0.74 0.76
CA VAL A 71 -9.71 1.36 1.58
C VAL A 71 -10.34 2.06 2.77
N SER A 72 -11.41 2.84 2.54
CA SER A 72 -12.09 3.55 3.61
C SER A 72 -12.61 2.60 4.68
N ALA A 73 -13.22 1.49 4.26
CA ALA A 73 -13.74 0.48 5.20
C ALA A 73 -12.59 -0.19 5.96
N TRP A 74 -11.51 -0.50 5.26
CA TRP A 74 -10.34 -1.14 5.86
C TRP A 74 -9.69 -0.24 6.92
N LEU A 75 -9.64 1.06 6.66
CA LEU A 75 -9.05 2.02 7.60
C LEU A 75 -9.85 2.13 8.90
N LYS A 76 -11.14 1.80 8.85
CA LYS A 76 -12.01 1.91 10.01
C LYS A 76 -12.02 0.66 10.89
N GLN A 77 -11.38 -0.39 10.44
CA GLN A 77 -11.34 -1.64 11.22
C GLN A 77 -10.43 -1.53 12.43
#